data_f95b3053ce5ed53986341dae5a4b3672
#
_entry.id   f95b3053ce5ed53986341dae5a4b3672
#
_cell.length_a   1.000
_cell.length_b   1.000
_cell.length_c   1.000
_cell.angle_alpha   90.00
_cell.angle_beta   90.00
_cell.angle_gamma   90.00
#
_symmetry.space_group_name_H-M   'P 1'
#
loop_
_entity.id
_entity.type
_entity.pdbx_description
1 polymer ?
#
loop_
_entity_poly.entity_id
_entity_poly.type
_entity_poly.pdbx_seq_one_letter_code
_entity_poly.pdbx_strand_id
1 'polypeptide(L)'
;NYLGRGNEIIKNSGNLTVPEGTLITWRVQTIQTDSLAFSNDQKRVYFKNTSNGNFEYTKKIKTALNYQISSSNKNLYDYEKLQFSVDVIKDEYPLISVNSNIDSISRGTAQFAGQISDDYGLKKLQLIYYDEENSEQTQIFDIPITKESIQTFFYQLPDGLNLQKGLNYEMYFQVFDNDAVNGNKSAKSNVFKYRKKTEKEVEEELLKEQKYTINDLENSIQKQKKEQVQLETIQQDLQNKKSINWNDKKKIENFIKRQQQYKKMMQRQTDKLQENLDEKKEENDNLQEKKEDLKIYTEDEIIEKIIDVIKNDK
;
A
#
# COMPACT_ATOMS: atom_id res chain seq x y z
N ASN A 1 24.94 6.80 -18.37
CA ASN A 1 24.63 5.35 -18.39
C ASN A 1 23.55 5.05 -17.36
N TYR A 2 22.28 5.09 -17.77
CA TYR A 2 21.12 4.88 -16.88
C TYR A 2 21.04 3.41 -16.38
N LEU A 3 21.68 2.48 -17.07
CA LEU A 3 21.70 1.06 -16.71
C LEU A 3 22.71 0.71 -15.59
N GLY A 4 23.58 1.64 -15.20
CA GLY A 4 24.64 1.37 -14.22
C GLY A 4 25.70 0.36 -14.67
N ARG A 5 25.65 -0.14 -15.94
CA ARG A 5 26.62 -1.12 -16.47
C ARG A 5 27.89 -0.44 -16.93
N GLY A 6 29.03 -1.07 -16.68
CA GLY A 6 30.33 -0.65 -17.19
C GLY A 6 30.47 -0.86 -18.72
N ASN A 7 31.58 -0.38 -19.28
CA ASN A 7 31.90 -0.67 -20.68
C ASN A 7 32.30 -2.16 -20.83
N GLU A 8 31.76 -2.80 -21.85
CA GLU A 8 32.06 -4.19 -22.19
C GLU A 8 32.80 -4.23 -23.53
N ILE A 9 33.79 -5.11 -23.65
CA ILE A 9 34.55 -5.32 -24.88
C ILE A 9 34.29 -6.74 -25.38
N ILE A 10 33.67 -6.85 -26.53
CA ILE A 10 33.43 -8.14 -27.22
C ILE A 10 34.41 -8.26 -28.37
N LYS A 11 35.14 -9.37 -28.41
CA LYS A 11 36.14 -9.63 -29.44
C LYS A 11 35.66 -10.68 -30.42
N ASN A 12 36.09 -10.55 -31.69
CA ASN A 12 35.86 -11.50 -32.75
C ASN A 12 34.36 -11.78 -33.05
N SER A 13 33.47 -10.86 -32.75
CA SER A 13 32.07 -10.93 -33.10
C SER A 13 31.56 -9.55 -33.50
N GLY A 14 30.70 -9.52 -34.50
CA GLY A 14 29.91 -8.36 -34.91
C GLY A 14 28.42 -8.53 -34.59
N ASN A 15 27.98 -9.73 -34.21
CA ASN A 15 26.62 -9.97 -33.74
C ASN A 15 26.50 -9.67 -32.24
N LEU A 16 25.55 -8.82 -31.88
CA LEU A 16 25.39 -8.29 -30.54
C LEU A 16 23.93 -8.24 -30.15
N THR A 17 23.67 -8.40 -28.87
CA THR A 17 22.39 -8.08 -28.24
C THR A 17 22.62 -7.01 -27.17
N VAL A 18 22.02 -5.84 -27.32
CA VAL A 18 22.30 -4.68 -26.47
C VAL A 18 21.01 -4.01 -26.02
N PRO A 19 20.99 -3.38 -24.83
CA PRO A 19 19.90 -2.51 -24.41
C PRO A 19 19.72 -1.31 -25.35
N GLU A 20 18.48 -0.84 -25.47
CA GLU A 20 18.16 0.36 -26.23
C GLU A 20 18.99 1.57 -25.79
N GLY A 21 19.47 2.36 -26.74
CA GLY A 21 20.30 3.53 -26.47
C GLY A 21 21.78 3.25 -26.25
N THR A 22 22.22 1.99 -26.34
CA THR A 22 23.64 1.62 -26.20
C THR A 22 24.50 2.29 -27.26
N LEU A 23 25.64 2.83 -26.87
CA LEU A 23 26.65 3.36 -27.75
C LEU A 23 27.64 2.26 -28.10
N ILE A 24 27.67 1.80 -29.33
CA ILE A 24 28.58 0.80 -29.81
C ILE A 24 29.71 1.47 -30.58
N THR A 25 30.95 1.07 -30.26
CA THR A 25 32.14 1.48 -30.98
C THR A 25 32.79 0.24 -31.61
N TRP A 26 32.72 0.12 -32.91
CA TRP A 26 33.42 -0.92 -33.65
C TRP A 26 34.87 -0.51 -33.84
N ARG A 27 35.80 -1.38 -33.49
CA ARG A 27 37.23 -1.26 -33.73
C ARG A 27 37.69 -2.44 -34.59
N VAL A 28 38.16 -2.17 -35.78
CA VAL A 28 38.53 -3.18 -36.75
C VAL A 28 40.00 -2.97 -37.12
N GLN A 29 40.77 -4.04 -37.04
CA GLN A 29 42.14 -4.06 -37.51
C GLN A 29 42.20 -4.78 -38.87
N THR A 30 42.84 -4.18 -39.82
CA THR A 30 42.95 -4.69 -41.20
C THR A 30 44.38 -4.64 -41.73
N ILE A 31 44.65 -5.38 -42.77
CA ILE A 31 45.96 -5.42 -43.47
C ILE A 31 45.70 -4.99 -44.93
N GLN A 32 46.53 -4.08 -45.46
CA GLN A 32 46.44 -3.60 -46.85
C GLN A 32 45.06 -3.04 -47.27
N THR A 33 44.41 -2.31 -46.34
CA THR A 33 43.09 -1.69 -46.54
C THR A 33 43.23 -0.18 -46.47
N ASP A 34 42.71 0.53 -47.47
CA ASP A 34 42.74 1.99 -47.56
C ASP A 34 41.46 2.59 -46.90
N SER A 35 40.30 1.89 -47.00
CA SER A 35 39.02 2.32 -46.44
C SER A 35 38.15 1.15 -45.97
N LEU A 36 37.40 1.40 -44.93
CA LEU A 36 36.41 0.45 -44.37
C LEU A 36 35.05 1.12 -44.33
N ALA A 37 34.02 0.48 -44.85
CA ALA A 37 32.67 1.01 -44.90
C ALA A 37 31.72 0.18 -44.02
N PHE A 38 30.89 0.89 -43.29
CA PHE A 38 29.73 0.35 -42.56
C PHE A 38 28.49 0.67 -43.42
N SER A 39 27.73 -0.34 -43.80
CA SER A 39 26.52 -0.18 -44.58
C SER A 39 25.35 -0.89 -43.94
N ASN A 40 24.18 -0.26 -43.96
CA ASN A 40 22.90 -0.86 -43.65
C ASN A 40 21.92 -0.47 -44.76
N ASP A 41 20.66 -0.93 -44.70
CA ASP A 41 19.63 -0.68 -45.73
C ASP A 41 19.38 0.82 -46.00
N GLN A 42 19.72 1.69 -45.08
CA GLN A 42 19.44 3.12 -45.18
C GLN A 42 20.66 4.00 -45.47
N LYS A 43 21.87 3.57 -45.08
CA LYS A 43 23.04 4.44 -45.08
C LYS A 43 24.35 3.66 -45.20
N ARG A 44 25.30 4.25 -45.92
CA ARG A 44 26.71 3.83 -45.96
C ARG A 44 27.56 4.92 -45.31
N VAL A 45 28.43 4.53 -44.37
CA VAL A 45 29.34 5.43 -43.62
C VAL A 45 30.73 4.80 -43.61
N TYR A 46 31.78 5.61 -43.74
CA TYR A 46 33.15 5.13 -43.64
C TYR A 46 33.63 5.21 -42.20
N PHE A 47 34.40 4.20 -41.81
CA PHE A 47 35.13 4.19 -40.55
C PHE A 47 36.20 5.27 -40.56
N LYS A 48 36.48 5.82 -39.39
CA LYS A 48 37.62 6.72 -39.20
C LYS A 48 38.90 5.90 -39.06
N ASN A 49 39.91 6.18 -39.89
CA ASN A 49 41.25 5.60 -39.74
C ASN A 49 41.94 6.28 -38.57
N THR A 50 42.36 5.53 -37.56
CA THR A 50 42.99 6.04 -36.32
C THR A 50 44.53 5.86 -36.34
N SER A 51 45.00 4.80 -37.01
CA SER A 51 46.43 4.51 -37.25
C SER A 51 46.51 3.40 -38.28
N ASN A 52 47.72 3.13 -38.79
CA ASN A 52 47.94 2.13 -39.88
C ASN A 52 47.12 0.85 -39.64
N GLY A 53 46.07 0.65 -40.48
CA GLY A 53 45.21 -0.52 -40.47
C GLY A 53 44.17 -0.58 -39.33
N ASN A 54 44.07 0.42 -38.44
CA ASN A 54 43.05 0.48 -37.39
C ASN A 54 41.95 1.46 -37.76
N PHE A 55 40.72 0.97 -37.73
CA PHE A 55 39.51 1.71 -38.09
C PHE A 55 38.52 1.72 -36.93
N GLU A 56 37.86 2.86 -36.73
CA GLU A 56 36.87 3.04 -35.65
C GLU A 56 35.60 3.69 -36.21
N TYR A 57 34.42 3.17 -35.78
CA TYR A 57 33.13 3.77 -36.04
C TYR A 57 32.25 3.66 -34.78
N THR A 58 31.57 4.73 -34.43
CA THR A 58 30.70 4.77 -33.24
C THR A 58 29.29 5.13 -33.64
N LYS A 59 28.29 4.38 -33.13
CA LYS A 59 26.88 4.63 -33.37
C LYS A 59 26.05 4.33 -32.13
N LYS A 60 25.07 5.19 -31.81
CA LYS A 60 24.04 4.93 -30.82
C LYS A 60 22.93 4.04 -31.42
N ILE A 61 22.64 2.93 -30.79
CA ILE A 61 21.66 1.94 -31.26
C ILE A 61 20.34 2.10 -30.52
N LYS A 62 19.27 2.37 -31.27
CA LYS A 62 17.91 2.49 -30.72
C LYS A 62 16.97 1.38 -31.22
N THR A 63 17.27 0.80 -32.37
CA THR A 63 16.47 -0.26 -33.00
C THR A 63 17.38 -1.35 -33.51
N ALA A 64 16.87 -2.57 -33.63
CA ALA A 64 17.59 -3.67 -34.23
C ALA A 64 18.12 -3.28 -35.62
N LEU A 65 19.30 -3.78 -35.98
CA LEU A 65 20.06 -3.32 -37.10
C LEU A 65 20.82 -4.49 -37.75
N ASN A 66 20.55 -4.76 -39.02
CA ASN A 66 21.41 -5.56 -39.85
C ASN A 66 22.42 -4.65 -40.56
N TYR A 67 23.68 -5.02 -40.53
CA TYR A 67 24.73 -4.21 -41.14
C TYR A 67 25.81 -5.06 -41.78
N GLN A 68 26.54 -4.44 -42.70
CA GLN A 68 27.66 -5.02 -43.43
C GLN A 68 28.89 -4.14 -43.27
N ILE A 69 30.02 -4.76 -43.02
CA ILE A 69 31.33 -4.13 -43.08
C ILE A 69 32.02 -4.58 -44.37
N SER A 70 32.51 -3.62 -45.16
CA SER A 70 33.24 -3.94 -46.39
C SER A 70 34.58 -3.19 -46.44
N SER A 71 35.61 -3.88 -46.93
CA SER A 71 36.97 -3.36 -47.10
C SER A 71 37.25 -2.96 -48.54
N SER A 72 38.06 -1.91 -48.75
CA SER A 72 38.50 -1.48 -50.09
C SER A 72 39.96 -1.01 -50.04
N ASN A 73 40.70 -1.23 -51.11
CA ASN A 73 41.99 -0.65 -51.39
C ASN A 73 42.09 -0.13 -52.82
N LYS A 74 43.27 0.30 -53.26
CA LYS A 74 43.50 0.88 -54.59
C LYS A 74 43.10 -0.04 -55.75
N ASN A 75 43.11 -1.36 -55.53
CA ASN A 75 42.89 -2.34 -56.58
C ASN A 75 41.56 -3.06 -56.47
N LEU A 76 40.98 -3.11 -55.27
CA LEU A 76 39.79 -3.88 -54.93
C LEU A 76 38.80 -3.01 -54.16
N TYR A 77 37.57 -2.95 -54.67
CA TYR A 77 36.48 -2.22 -54.03
C TYR A 77 35.44 -3.17 -53.45
N ASP A 78 35.06 -2.97 -52.16
CA ASP A 78 34.11 -3.83 -51.43
C ASP A 78 34.45 -5.33 -51.50
N TYR A 79 35.70 -5.67 -51.35
CA TYR A 79 36.21 -7.02 -51.58
C TYR A 79 35.75 -8.01 -50.51
N GLU A 80 35.95 -7.68 -49.22
CA GLU A 80 35.45 -8.48 -48.11
C GLU A 80 34.14 -7.86 -47.59
N LYS A 81 33.10 -8.69 -47.49
CA LYS A 81 31.77 -8.29 -47.05
C LYS A 81 31.33 -9.16 -45.89
N LEU A 82 31.42 -8.61 -44.66
CA LEU A 82 31.02 -9.31 -43.45
C LEU A 82 29.66 -8.76 -43.01
N GLN A 83 28.70 -9.66 -42.85
CA GLN A 83 27.32 -9.32 -42.43
C GLN A 83 27.11 -9.67 -40.96
N PHE A 84 26.46 -8.77 -40.25
CA PHE A 84 26.21 -8.88 -38.81
C PHE A 84 24.86 -8.31 -38.45
N SER A 85 24.38 -8.65 -37.23
CA SER A 85 23.17 -8.11 -36.65
C SER A 85 23.40 -7.55 -35.26
N VAL A 86 22.68 -6.50 -34.94
CA VAL A 86 22.52 -6.00 -33.56
C VAL A 86 21.07 -6.12 -33.19
N ASP A 87 20.77 -6.96 -32.18
CA ASP A 87 19.46 -7.05 -31.55
C ASP A 87 19.36 -6.05 -30.43
N VAL A 88 18.17 -5.50 -30.21
CA VAL A 88 17.91 -4.49 -29.16
C VAL A 88 16.90 -5.00 -28.16
N ILE A 89 17.32 -5.04 -26.91
CA ILE A 89 16.41 -5.24 -25.78
C ILE A 89 15.78 -3.90 -25.48
N LYS A 90 14.46 -3.82 -25.66
CA LYS A 90 13.70 -2.62 -25.31
C LYS A 90 13.52 -2.57 -23.80
N ASP A 91 13.56 -1.38 -23.28
CA ASP A 91 13.22 -1.07 -21.92
C ASP A 91 11.70 -1.20 -21.69
N GLU A 92 11.26 -1.81 -20.59
CA GLU A 92 9.85 -2.04 -20.27
C GLU A 92 9.26 -0.83 -19.53
N TYR A 93 7.95 -0.86 -19.30
CA TYR A 93 7.28 0.13 -18.46
C TYR A 93 7.39 -0.28 -17.00
N PRO A 94 7.53 0.67 -16.07
CA PRO A 94 7.50 0.35 -14.64
C PRO A 94 6.12 -0.21 -14.25
N LEU A 95 6.10 -1.02 -13.21
CA LEU A 95 4.90 -1.61 -12.65
C LEU A 95 4.60 -0.99 -11.28
N ILE A 96 3.31 -0.84 -10.98
CA ILE A 96 2.84 -0.35 -9.69
C ILE A 96 1.59 -1.11 -9.26
N SER A 97 1.58 -1.54 -8.00
CA SER A 97 0.41 -2.11 -7.33
C SER A 97 0.24 -1.43 -5.99
N VAL A 98 -0.97 -0.96 -5.68
CA VAL A 98 -1.27 -0.23 -4.44
C VAL A 98 -2.54 -0.79 -3.83
N ASN A 99 -2.47 -1.09 -2.53
CA ASN A 99 -3.60 -1.42 -1.68
C ASN A 99 -3.81 -0.29 -0.67
N SER A 100 -5.07 -0.06 -0.29
CA SER A 100 -5.42 0.93 0.72
C SER A 100 -6.40 0.34 1.73
N ASN A 101 -6.39 0.90 2.93
CA ASN A 101 -7.41 0.67 3.94
C ASN A 101 -8.41 1.83 4.00
N ILE A 102 -8.63 2.54 2.90
CA ILE A 102 -9.64 3.60 2.87
C ILE A 102 -10.99 2.96 3.19
N ASP A 103 -11.42 3.17 4.42
CA ASP A 103 -12.77 2.88 4.86
C ASP A 103 -13.54 4.20 4.95
N SER A 104 -14.64 4.30 4.23
CA SER A 104 -15.53 5.47 4.25
C SER A 104 -16.14 5.75 5.63
N ILE A 105 -16.06 4.79 6.54
CA ILE A 105 -16.55 4.85 7.92
C ILE A 105 -15.46 5.23 8.91
N SER A 106 -14.18 4.99 8.58
CA SER A 106 -13.06 5.24 9.46
C SER A 106 -12.78 6.74 9.61
N ARG A 107 -12.73 7.22 10.86
CA ARG A 107 -12.25 8.56 11.21
C ARG A 107 -10.72 8.64 11.19
N GLY A 108 -10.07 7.49 11.04
CA GLY A 108 -8.63 7.35 11.08
C GLY A 108 -7.95 7.82 9.81
N THR A 109 -6.64 7.85 9.87
CA THR A 109 -5.77 8.11 8.74
C THR A 109 -5.89 6.98 7.71
N ALA A 110 -6.06 7.33 6.43
CA ALA A 110 -6.02 6.34 5.36
C ALA A 110 -4.57 5.93 5.10
N GLN A 111 -4.34 4.63 5.00
CA GLN A 111 -3.01 4.06 4.77
C GLN A 111 -2.95 3.39 3.41
N PHE A 112 -1.84 3.60 2.73
CA PHE A 112 -1.53 2.98 1.46
C PHE A 112 -0.26 2.17 1.60
N ALA A 113 -0.29 0.94 1.10
CA ALA A 113 0.88 0.08 0.95
C ALA A 113 0.99 -0.32 -0.52
N GLY A 114 2.13 -0.07 -1.14
CA GLY A 114 2.33 -0.37 -2.54
C GLY A 114 3.68 -1.02 -2.83
N GLN A 115 3.73 -1.67 -3.98
CA GLN A 115 4.94 -2.21 -4.57
C GLN A 115 5.14 -1.60 -5.95
N ILE A 116 6.36 -1.19 -6.23
CA ILE A 116 6.80 -0.66 -7.50
C ILE A 116 8.01 -1.44 -8.01
N SER A 117 8.08 -1.65 -9.31
CA SER A 117 9.19 -2.37 -9.93
C SER A 117 9.47 -1.90 -11.35
N ASP A 118 10.71 -2.09 -11.78
CA ASP A 118 11.21 -1.78 -13.11
C ASP A 118 12.44 -2.63 -13.43
N ASP A 119 12.71 -2.92 -14.71
CA ASP A 119 13.82 -3.78 -15.12
C ASP A 119 15.21 -3.11 -14.98
N TYR A 120 15.28 -1.79 -15.07
CA TYR A 120 16.54 -1.03 -14.98
C TYR A 120 16.59 -0.04 -13.82
N GLY A 121 15.50 0.16 -13.11
CA GLY A 121 15.45 0.97 -11.90
C GLY A 121 14.50 2.17 -11.98
N LEU A 122 14.10 2.60 -10.81
CA LEU A 122 13.08 3.62 -10.61
C LEU A 122 13.70 4.99 -10.42
N LYS A 123 13.01 6.04 -10.89
CA LYS A 123 13.45 7.42 -10.79
C LYS A 123 12.68 8.22 -9.76
N LYS A 124 11.34 8.15 -9.79
CA LYS A 124 10.48 8.87 -8.85
C LYS A 124 9.12 8.19 -8.71
N LEU A 125 8.51 8.40 -7.55
CA LEU A 125 7.13 8.05 -7.25
C LEU A 125 6.41 9.32 -6.81
N GLN A 126 5.22 9.54 -7.36
CA GLN A 126 4.39 10.71 -7.08
C GLN A 126 2.98 10.28 -6.70
N LEU A 127 2.41 10.95 -5.70
CA LEU A 127 0.98 10.97 -5.46
C LEU A 127 0.41 12.20 -6.17
N ILE A 128 -0.52 11.96 -7.09
CA ILE A 128 -1.24 13.00 -7.83
C ILE A 128 -2.66 13.02 -7.30
N TYR A 129 -3.14 14.19 -6.91
CA TYR A 129 -4.47 14.36 -6.36
C TYR A 129 -5.10 15.65 -6.84
N TYR A 130 -6.42 15.66 -6.92
CA TYR A 130 -7.21 16.78 -7.37
C TYR A 130 -8.62 16.74 -6.77
N ASP A 131 -9.28 17.89 -6.71
CA ASP A 131 -10.69 17.99 -6.37
C ASP A 131 -11.53 17.34 -7.47
N GLU A 132 -12.46 16.45 -7.11
CA GLU A 132 -13.34 15.74 -8.05
C GLU A 132 -14.15 16.71 -8.94
N GLU A 133 -14.49 17.89 -8.43
CA GLU A 133 -15.21 18.93 -9.17
C GLU A 133 -14.28 19.81 -10.04
N ASN A 134 -12.96 19.78 -9.77
CA ASN A 134 -11.98 20.62 -10.49
C ASN A 134 -10.73 19.81 -10.86
N SER A 135 -10.90 18.83 -11.75
CA SER A 135 -9.84 17.92 -12.18
C SER A 135 -8.68 18.58 -12.97
N GLU A 136 -8.85 19.83 -13.42
CA GLU A 136 -7.80 20.54 -14.11
C GLU A 136 -6.69 21.03 -13.17
N GLN A 137 -6.99 21.22 -11.89
CA GLN A 137 -6.03 21.65 -10.87
C GLN A 137 -5.43 20.46 -10.12
N THR A 138 -4.59 19.71 -10.81
CA THR A 138 -3.86 18.59 -10.17
C THR A 138 -2.75 19.12 -9.28
N GLN A 139 -2.62 18.50 -8.10
CA GLN A 139 -1.52 18.70 -7.17
C GLN A 139 -0.64 17.44 -7.13
N ILE A 140 0.66 17.66 -6.92
CA ILE A 140 1.65 16.60 -6.96
C ILE A 140 2.41 16.59 -5.64
N PHE A 141 2.52 15.40 -5.05
CA PHE A 141 3.33 15.16 -3.86
C PHE A 141 4.36 14.06 -4.16
N ASP A 142 5.64 14.37 -3.98
CA ASP A 142 6.72 13.42 -4.23
C ASP A 142 6.91 12.49 -3.02
N ILE A 143 6.88 11.19 -3.29
CA ILE A 143 7.14 10.15 -2.28
C ILE A 143 8.59 9.69 -2.43
N PRO A 144 9.40 9.76 -1.35
CA PRO A 144 10.78 9.31 -1.41
C PRO A 144 10.89 7.83 -1.76
N ILE A 145 11.72 7.52 -2.75
CA ILE A 145 12.06 6.15 -3.16
C ILE A 145 13.56 6.02 -3.36
N THR A 146 14.06 4.78 -3.40
CA THR A 146 15.44 4.44 -3.77
C THR A 146 15.54 4.22 -5.29
N LYS A 147 16.75 3.98 -5.79
CA LYS A 147 16.99 3.64 -7.21
C LYS A 147 16.93 2.13 -7.48
N GLU A 148 16.44 1.36 -6.52
CA GLU A 148 16.32 -0.08 -6.66
C GLU A 148 15.24 -0.46 -7.68
N SER A 149 15.43 -1.61 -8.33
CA SER A 149 14.50 -2.11 -9.35
C SER A 149 13.18 -2.63 -8.77
N ILE A 150 13.15 -3.01 -7.50
CA ILE A 150 11.94 -3.48 -6.81
C ILE A 150 11.95 -2.92 -5.40
N GLN A 151 10.86 -2.25 -5.00
CA GLN A 151 10.71 -1.75 -3.64
C GLN A 151 9.25 -1.60 -3.23
N THR A 152 9.01 -1.59 -1.93
CA THR A 152 7.72 -1.28 -1.33
C THR A 152 7.72 0.14 -0.78
N PHE A 153 6.56 0.76 -0.76
CA PHE A 153 6.36 2.06 -0.12
C PHE A 153 5.11 2.05 0.75
N PHE A 154 5.10 2.94 1.73
CA PHE A 154 3.97 3.20 2.60
C PHE A 154 3.69 4.70 2.60
N TYR A 155 2.42 5.04 2.58
CA TYR A 155 1.98 6.41 2.66
C TYR A 155 0.72 6.52 3.52
N GLN A 156 0.66 7.54 4.38
CA GLN A 156 -0.45 7.79 5.27
C GLN A 156 -1.08 9.13 4.95
N LEU A 157 -2.40 9.14 4.67
CA LEU A 157 -3.15 10.37 4.50
C LEU A 157 -3.55 10.95 5.86
N PRO A 158 -3.57 12.28 6.02
CA PRO A 158 -3.27 13.32 5.02
C PRO A 158 -1.82 13.85 5.08
N ASP A 159 -0.85 13.04 5.50
CA ASP A 159 0.53 13.48 5.73
C ASP A 159 1.10 14.25 4.53
N GLY A 160 1.51 15.49 4.77
CA GLY A 160 2.10 16.35 3.76
C GLY A 160 1.14 16.94 2.71
N LEU A 161 -0.16 16.61 2.75
CA LEU A 161 -1.15 17.14 1.81
C LEU A 161 -1.98 18.29 2.40
N ASN A 162 -2.19 19.33 1.62
CA ASN A 162 -3.09 20.42 1.97
C ASN A 162 -4.51 20.14 1.45
N LEU A 163 -5.26 19.27 2.16
CA LEU A 163 -6.62 18.90 1.81
C LEU A 163 -7.63 19.81 2.53
N GLN A 164 -8.54 20.41 1.79
CA GLN A 164 -9.64 21.20 2.34
C GLN A 164 -10.73 20.27 2.88
N LYS A 165 -11.33 20.66 4.03
CA LYS A 165 -12.44 19.93 4.64
C LYS A 165 -13.70 20.03 3.78
N GLY A 166 -14.43 18.94 3.63
CA GLY A 166 -15.68 18.86 2.89
C GLY A 166 -15.56 18.60 1.39
N LEU A 167 -14.36 18.68 0.81
CA LEU A 167 -14.13 18.39 -0.60
C LEU A 167 -13.86 16.90 -0.84
N ASN A 168 -14.30 16.41 -1.99
CA ASN A 168 -13.99 15.08 -2.49
C ASN A 168 -12.72 15.15 -3.34
N TYR A 169 -11.76 14.31 -3.03
CA TYR A 169 -10.51 14.19 -3.78
C TYR A 169 -10.44 12.86 -4.49
N GLU A 170 -9.98 12.88 -5.74
CA GLU A 170 -9.47 11.72 -6.43
C GLU A 170 -7.95 11.75 -6.43
N MET A 171 -7.33 10.60 -6.25
CA MET A 171 -5.88 10.48 -6.18
C MET A 171 -5.39 9.16 -6.75
N TYR A 172 -4.17 9.19 -7.29
CA TYR A 172 -3.48 8.01 -7.77
C TYR A 172 -1.97 8.16 -7.61
N PHE A 173 -1.29 7.03 -7.50
CA PHE A 173 0.17 7.00 -7.48
C PHE A 173 0.69 6.82 -8.90
N GLN A 174 1.74 7.53 -9.25
CA GLN A 174 2.42 7.40 -10.53
C GLN A 174 3.92 7.19 -10.31
N VAL A 175 4.42 6.08 -10.82
CA VAL A 175 5.84 5.74 -10.79
C VAL A 175 6.46 6.01 -12.15
N PHE A 176 7.72 6.45 -12.13
CA PHE A 176 8.50 6.73 -13.34
C PHE A 176 9.80 5.92 -13.28
N ASP A 177 10.16 5.35 -14.42
CA ASP A 177 11.44 4.69 -14.64
C ASP A 177 12.59 5.68 -14.80
N ASN A 178 13.80 5.14 -14.95
CA ASN A 178 15.01 5.93 -15.20
C ASN A 178 15.40 6.02 -16.68
N ASP A 179 14.52 5.61 -17.64
CA ASP A 179 14.82 5.61 -19.08
C ASP A 179 15.09 7.04 -19.59
N ALA A 180 16.37 7.35 -19.73
CA ALA A 180 16.82 8.63 -20.31
C ALA A 180 16.79 8.65 -21.85
N VAL A 181 16.46 7.54 -22.51
CA VAL A 181 16.46 7.41 -23.99
C VAL A 181 15.12 7.84 -24.58
N ASN A 182 14.02 7.44 -23.95
CA ASN A 182 12.65 7.66 -24.44
C ASN A 182 11.83 8.62 -23.57
N GLY A 183 12.43 9.23 -22.55
CA GLY A 183 11.79 10.30 -21.77
C GLY A 183 11.06 9.86 -20.52
N ASN A 184 11.54 8.84 -19.83
CA ASN A 184 11.01 8.27 -18.59
C ASN A 184 9.58 7.75 -18.74
N LYS A 185 9.42 6.48 -18.96
CA LYS A 185 8.10 5.84 -18.99
C LYS A 185 7.46 5.89 -17.61
N SER A 186 6.16 5.76 -17.54
CA SER A 186 5.45 5.79 -16.28
C SER A 186 4.26 4.84 -16.26
N ALA A 187 3.89 4.41 -15.06
CA ALA A 187 2.68 3.65 -14.78
C ALA A 187 1.90 4.30 -13.65
N LYS A 188 0.57 4.13 -13.66
CA LYS A 188 -0.35 4.67 -12.67
C LYS A 188 -1.03 3.54 -11.91
N SER A 189 -1.30 3.76 -10.65
CA SER A 189 -2.16 2.89 -9.84
C SER A 189 -3.63 3.06 -10.22
N ASN A 190 -4.51 2.30 -9.56
CA ASN A 190 -5.92 2.60 -9.51
C ASN A 190 -6.14 3.98 -8.88
N VAL A 191 -7.28 4.60 -9.21
CA VAL A 191 -7.73 5.85 -8.58
C VAL A 191 -8.41 5.53 -7.27
N PHE A 192 -8.05 6.26 -6.22
CA PHE A 192 -8.66 6.21 -4.90
C PHE A 192 -9.45 7.49 -4.67
N LYS A 193 -10.60 7.36 -3.99
CA LYS A 193 -11.41 8.50 -3.58
C LYS A 193 -11.23 8.75 -2.10
N TYR A 194 -11.06 9.99 -1.72
CA TYR A 194 -10.91 10.42 -0.34
C TYR A 194 -11.67 11.70 -0.08
N ARG A 195 -12.35 11.78 1.06
CA ARG A 195 -13.01 13.00 1.51
C ARG A 195 -12.58 13.32 2.93
N LYS A 196 -12.02 14.50 3.11
CA LYS A 196 -11.71 15.01 4.44
C LYS A 196 -13.00 15.59 5.03
N LYS A 197 -13.53 14.96 6.06
CA LYS A 197 -14.78 15.38 6.72
C LYS A 197 -14.65 16.77 7.31
N THR A 198 -15.72 17.52 7.30
CA THR A 198 -15.84 18.79 8.02
C THR A 198 -15.94 18.53 9.52
N GLU A 199 -15.66 19.55 10.35
CA GLU A 199 -15.80 19.45 11.81
C GLU A 199 -17.22 19.06 12.21
N LYS A 200 -18.23 19.66 11.56
CA LYS A 200 -19.62 19.36 11.79
C LYS A 200 -19.99 17.90 11.48
N GLU A 201 -19.48 17.34 10.39
CA GLU A 201 -19.70 15.93 10.04
C GLU A 201 -19.04 14.97 11.05
N VAL A 202 -17.85 15.30 11.50
CA VAL A 202 -17.16 14.53 12.56
C VAL A 202 -17.98 14.58 13.86
N GLU A 203 -18.49 15.75 14.22
CA GLU A 203 -19.35 15.93 15.39
C GLU A 203 -20.67 15.17 15.29
N GLU A 204 -21.36 15.26 14.15
CA GLU A 204 -22.60 14.51 13.90
C GLU A 204 -22.39 12.99 13.98
N GLU A 205 -21.28 12.48 13.45
CA GLU A 205 -20.94 11.06 13.56
C GLU A 205 -20.65 10.65 15.00
N LEU A 206 -19.90 11.47 15.73
CA LEU A 206 -19.60 11.23 17.14
C LEU A 206 -20.90 11.17 17.97
N LEU A 207 -21.80 12.14 17.79
CA LEU A 207 -23.10 12.15 18.44
C LEU A 207 -23.96 10.93 18.09
N LYS A 208 -23.90 10.49 16.85
CA LYS A 208 -24.63 9.29 16.40
C LYS A 208 -24.07 8.02 17.06
N GLU A 209 -22.75 7.90 17.13
CA GLU A 209 -22.09 6.78 17.79
C GLU A 209 -22.36 6.75 19.29
N GLN A 210 -22.36 7.91 19.95
CA GLN A 210 -22.76 8.05 21.34
C GLN A 210 -24.21 7.59 21.58
N LYS A 211 -25.15 7.98 20.72
CA LYS A 211 -26.55 7.52 20.81
C LYS A 211 -26.66 5.99 20.68
N TYR A 212 -25.93 5.37 19.76
CA TYR A 212 -25.92 3.91 19.65
C TYR A 212 -25.37 3.26 20.93
N THR A 213 -24.27 3.77 21.45
CA THR A 213 -23.67 3.25 22.68
C THR A 213 -24.62 3.40 23.88
N ILE A 214 -25.31 4.54 24.02
CA ILE A 214 -26.32 4.76 25.04
C ILE A 214 -27.46 3.75 24.93
N ASN A 215 -28.01 3.54 23.74
CA ASN A 215 -29.08 2.56 23.53
C ASN A 215 -28.65 1.14 23.87
N ASP A 216 -27.42 0.76 23.49
CA ASP A 216 -26.87 -0.55 23.82
C ASP A 216 -26.68 -0.73 25.32
N LEU A 217 -26.26 0.32 26.03
CA LEU A 217 -26.16 0.35 27.49
C LEU A 217 -27.52 0.20 28.16
N GLU A 218 -28.53 0.95 27.73
CA GLU A 218 -29.90 0.84 28.23
C GLU A 218 -30.47 -0.57 28.07
N ASN A 219 -30.24 -1.17 26.90
CA ASN A 219 -30.66 -2.55 26.63
C ASN A 219 -29.91 -3.55 27.55
N SER A 220 -28.64 -3.31 27.80
CA SER A 220 -27.82 -4.12 28.70
C SER A 220 -28.30 -4.02 30.16
N ILE A 221 -28.59 -2.81 30.64
CA ILE A 221 -29.15 -2.56 31.97
C ILE A 221 -30.51 -3.28 32.13
N GLN A 222 -31.39 -3.17 31.12
CA GLN A 222 -32.69 -3.85 31.19
C GLN A 222 -32.56 -5.39 31.22
N LYS A 223 -31.61 -5.95 30.47
CA LYS A 223 -31.31 -7.39 30.49
C LYS A 223 -30.78 -7.80 31.87
N GLN A 224 -29.89 -7.01 32.46
CA GLN A 224 -29.34 -7.27 33.78
C GLN A 224 -30.42 -7.22 34.86
N LYS A 225 -31.36 -6.27 34.84
CA LYS A 225 -32.51 -6.24 35.74
C LYS A 225 -33.36 -7.52 35.64
N LYS A 226 -33.57 -8.05 34.46
CA LYS A 226 -34.30 -9.34 34.26
C LYS A 226 -33.51 -10.51 34.82
N GLU A 227 -32.21 -10.56 34.65
CA GLU A 227 -31.34 -11.61 35.22
C GLU A 227 -31.29 -11.53 36.73
N GLN A 228 -31.34 -10.33 37.34
CA GLN A 228 -31.42 -10.18 38.78
C GLN A 228 -32.72 -10.80 39.37
N VAL A 229 -33.86 -10.60 38.71
CA VAL A 229 -35.12 -11.25 39.07
C VAL A 229 -35.03 -12.77 39.00
N GLN A 230 -34.36 -13.27 37.94
CA GLN A 230 -34.10 -14.72 37.82
C GLN A 230 -33.23 -15.25 38.93
N LEU A 231 -32.21 -14.50 39.39
CA LEU A 231 -31.37 -14.86 40.53
C LEU A 231 -32.18 -14.98 41.79
N GLU A 232 -33.03 -14.00 42.09
CA GLU A 232 -33.93 -14.03 43.25
C GLU A 232 -34.84 -15.26 43.21
N THR A 233 -35.36 -15.60 42.07
CA THR A 233 -36.17 -16.81 41.87
C THR A 233 -35.36 -18.10 42.13
N ILE A 234 -34.13 -18.19 41.60
CA ILE A 234 -33.22 -19.31 41.83
C ILE A 234 -32.88 -19.40 43.34
N GLN A 235 -32.61 -18.31 44.02
CA GLN A 235 -32.33 -18.29 45.46
C GLN A 235 -33.52 -18.77 46.27
N GLN A 236 -34.76 -18.30 45.99
CA GLN A 236 -35.95 -18.77 46.66
C GLN A 236 -36.22 -20.25 46.44
N ASP A 237 -36.03 -20.72 45.20
CA ASP A 237 -36.19 -22.16 44.87
C ASP A 237 -35.19 -23.04 45.63
N LEU A 238 -33.95 -22.56 45.83
CA LEU A 238 -32.90 -23.28 46.51
C LEU A 238 -33.13 -23.32 48.03
N GLN A 239 -33.60 -22.17 48.64
CA GLN A 239 -33.90 -22.11 50.09
C GLN A 239 -35.03 -23.02 50.50
N ASN A 240 -35.96 -23.34 49.60
CA ASN A 240 -37.10 -24.24 49.84
C ASN A 240 -36.77 -25.72 49.64
N LYS A 241 -35.57 -26.08 49.21
CA LYS A 241 -35.14 -27.47 48.96
C LYS A 241 -34.26 -28.04 50.05
N LYS A 242 -34.51 -29.27 50.45
CA LYS A 242 -33.68 -30.03 51.42
C LYS A 242 -32.34 -30.52 50.85
N SER A 243 -32.20 -30.58 49.55
CA SER A 243 -30.95 -30.95 48.86
C SER A 243 -30.92 -30.41 47.42
N ILE A 244 -29.74 -30.04 46.96
CA ILE A 244 -29.48 -29.51 45.62
C ILE A 244 -29.21 -30.69 44.69
N ASN A 245 -30.02 -30.85 43.63
CA ASN A 245 -29.86 -31.90 42.62
C ASN A 245 -28.93 -31.41 41.45
N TRP A 246 -28.56 -32.37 40.55
CA TRP A 246 -27.69 -32.06 39.43
C TRP A 246 -28.25 -30.97 38.47
N ASN A 247 -29.56 -30.94 38.25
CA ASN A 247 -30.19 -29.94 37.40
C ASN A 247 -30.11 -28.52 38.01
N ASP A 248 -30.19 -28.42 39.33
CA ASP A 248 -30.05 -27.12 40.04
C ASP A 248 -28.60 -26.62 39.88
N LYS A 249 -27.60 -27.51 40.07
CA LYS A 249 -26.18 -27.15 39.83
C LYS A 249 -25.95 -26.65 38.42
N LYS A 250 -26.51 -27.32 37.43
CA LYS A 250 -26.39 -26.93 36.02
C LYS A 250 -27.06 -25.59 35.70
N LYS A 251 -28.20 -25.29 36.33
CA LYS A 251 -28.86 -23.98 36.21
C LYS A 251 -27.98 -22.86 36.77
N ILE A 252 -27.36 -23.10 37.94
CA ILE A 252 -26.46 -22.14 38.57
C ILE A 252 -25.19 -21.92 37.72
N GLU A 253 -24.57 -23.01 37.24
CA GLU A 253 -23.39 -22.89 36.35
C GLU A 253 -23.70 -22.13 35.09
N ASN A 254 -24.83 -22.33 34.45
CA ASN A 254 -25.26 -21.63 33.28
C ASN A 254 -25.53 -20.14 33.57
N PHE A 255 -26.08 -19.84 34.75
CA PHE A 255 -26.30 -18.48 35.20
C PHE A 255 -24.97 -17.76 35.41
N ILE A 256 -24.02 -18.36 36.15
CA ILE A 256 -22.68 -17.80 36.37
C ILE A 256 -21.97 -17.53 35.05
N LYS A 257 -22.05 -18.47 34.11
CA LYS A 257 -21.42 -18.33 32.79
C LYS A 257 -22.01 -17.14 31.99
N ARG A 258 -23.33 -16.95 32.06
CA ARG A 258 -24.00 -15.79 31.45
C ARG A 258 -23.57 -14.48 32.13
N GLN A 259 -23.50 -14.44 33.45
CA GLN A 259 -23.05 -13.27 34.19
C GLN A 259 -21.60 -12.86 33.84
N GLN A 260 -20.71 -13.85 33.68
CA GLN A 260 -19.34 -13.56 33.23
C GLN A 260 -19.29 -12.99 31.79
N GLN A 261 -20.17 -13.47 30.91
CA GLN A 261 -20.28 -12.92 29.56
C GLN A 261 -20.82 -11.47 29.58
N TYR A 262 -21.83 -11.20 30.40
CA TYR A 262 -22.37 -9.85 30.59
C TYR A 262 -21.29 -8.89 31.16
N LYS A 263 -20.54 -9.32 32.18
CA LYS A 263 -19.45 -8.53 32.76
C LYS A 263 -18.43 -8.12 31.70
N LYS A 264 -18.00 -9.08 30.84
CA LYS A 264 -17.07 -8.78 29.73
C LYS A 264 -17.65 -7.83 28.70
N MET A 265 -18.93 -7.99 28.36
CA MET A 265 -19.61 -7.10 27.41
C MET A 265 -19.72 -5.67 27.96
N MET A 266 -20.13 -5.52 29.22
CA MET A 266 -20.26 -4.23 29.89
C MET A 266 -18.90 -3.54 30.04
N GLN A 267 -17.84 -4.28 30.38
CA GLN A 267 -16.48 -3.73 30.44
C GLN A 267 -16.08 -3.12 29.09
N ARG A 268 -16.28 -3.83 28.00
CA ARG A 268 -15.98 -3.32 26.66
C ARG A 268 -16.79 -2.06 26.31
N GLN A 269 -18.07 -2.02 26.71
CA GLN A 269 -18.92 -0.84 26.49
C GLN A 269 -18.46 0.35 27.31
N THR A 270 -18.02 0.11 28.56
CA THR A 270 -17.48 1.14 29.45
C THR A 270 -16.15 1.69 28.92
N ASP A 271 -15.26 0.80 28.45
CA ASP A 271 -13.99 1.19 27.86
C ASP A 271 -14.22 2.06 26.61
N LYS A 272 -15.13 1.65 25.74
CA LYS A 272 -15.51 2.42 24.56
C LYS A 272 -16.13 3.79 24.89
N LEU A 273 -16.90 3.87 25.95
CA LEU A 273 -17.44 5.13 26.49
C LEU A 273 -16.32 6.03 27.03
N GLN A 274 -15.34 5.44 27.70
CA GLN A 274 -14.20 6.19 28.22
C GLN A 274 -13.37 6.78 27.09
N GLU A 275 -13.07 6.00 26.03
CA GLU A 275 -12.38 6.48 24.85
C GLU A 275 -13.14 7.67 24.21
N ASN A 276 -14.46 7.56 24.04
CA ASN A 276 -15.28 8.65 23.50
C ASN A 276 -15.33 9.91 24.40
N LEU A 277 -15.22 9.76 25.73
CA LEU A 277 -15.17 10.87 26.67
C LEU A 277 -13.79 11.54 26.71
N ASP A 278 -12.72 10.77 26.54
CA ASP A 278 -11.36 11.27 26.52
C ASP A 278 -11.05 12.05 25.23
N GLU A 279 -11.72 11.72 24.13
CA GLU A 279 -11.65 12.47 22.87
C GLU A 279 -12.34 13.84 22.94
N LYS A 280 -13.36 14.01 23.81
CA LYS A 280 -14.03 15.31 24.04
C LYS A 280 -14.08 15.64 25.52
N LYS A 281 -13.29 16.58 25.93
CA LYS A 281 -13.26 17.11 27.32
C LYS A 281 -14.46 17.97 27.72
N GLU A 282 -15.42 18.20 26.84
CA GLU A 282 -16.56 19.10 27.09
C GLU A 282 -17.88 18.43 26.71
N GLU A 283 -18.81 18.41 27.68
CA GLU A 283 -20.22 18.11 27.61
C GLU A 283 -20.63 16.62 27.49
N ASN A 284 -20.71 15.90 28.65
CA ASN A 284 -21.65 14.76 28.66
C ASN A 284 -21.98 14.24 30.08
N ASP A 285 -22.72 15.03 30.85
CA ASP A 285 -23.32 14.61 32.15
C ASP A 285 -24.15 13.33 32.00
N ASN A 286 -24.86 13.17 30.87
CA ASN A 286 -25.72 12.02 30.60
C ASN A 286 -24.98 10.70 30.35
N LEU A 287 -23.77 10.76 29.78
CA LEU A 287 -22.90 9.60 29.59
C LEU A 287 -22.20 9.18 30.86
N GLN A 288 -21.88 10.16 31.70
CA GLN A 288 -21.22 9.94 32.98
C GLN A 288 -22.18 9.29 33.97
N GLU A 289 -23.43 9.73 34.06
CA GLU A 289 -24.50 9.15 34.87
C GLU A 289 -24.75 7.67 34.50
N LYS A 290 -24.84 7.34 33.21
CA LYS A 290 -25.00 5.95 32.75
C LYS A 290 -23.79 5.07 32.98
N LYS A 291 -22.58 5.63 32.99
CA LYS A 291 -21.36 4.94 33.38
C LYS A 291 -21.33 4.59 34.88
N GLU A 292 -21.84 5.49 35.70
CA GLU A 292 -21.98 5.26 37.15
C GLU A 292 -23.05 4.20 37.44
N ASP A 293 -24.19 4.24 36.76
CA ASP A 293 -25.22 3.21 36.81
C ASP A 293 -24.67 1.82 36.44
N LEU A 294 -23.84 1.72 35.43
CA LEU A 294 -23.18 0.48 35.03
C LEU A 294 -22.20 -0.05 36.08
N LYS A 295 -21.47 0.80 36.80
CA LYS A 295 -20.56 0.39 37.88
C LYS A 295 -21.32 -0.26 39.02
N ILE A 296 -22.49 0.22 39.36
CA ILE A 296 -23.35 -0.32 40.44
C ILE A 296 -23.78 -1.77 40.14
N TYR A 297 -23.99 -2.07 38.83
CA TYR A 297 -24.45 -3.43 38.41
C TYR A 297 -23.29 -4.39 38.07
N THR A 298 -22.04 -3.95 38.02
CA THR A 298 -20.87 -4.80 37.71
C THR A 298 -20.15 -5.37 38.95
N GLU A 299 -20.52 -4.93 40.18
CA GLU A 299 -19.88 -5.41 41.39
C GLU A 299 -20.19 -6.88 41.67
N ASP A 300 -19.17 -7.61 42.17
CA ASP A 300 -19.15 -9.04 42.39
C ASP A 300 -20.14 -9.58 43.41
N GLU A 301 -20.93 -8.70 44.07
CA GLU A 301 -21.92 -9.04 45.09
C GLU A 301 -22.93 -10.14 44.67
N ILE A 302 -23.29 -10.18 43.40
CA ILE A 302 -24.24 -11.19 42.88
C ILE A 302 -23.59 -12.57 42.83
N ILE A 303 -22.34 -12.63 42.42
CA ILE A 303 -21.58 -13.90 42.29
C ILE A 303 -21.23 -14.39 43.71
N GLU A 304 -20.83 -13.52 44.65
CA GLU A 304 -20.58 -13.92 46.03
C GLU A 304 -21.83 -14.45 46.73
N LYS A 305 -22.99 -13.81 46.56
CA LYS A 305 -24.26 -14.32 47.09
C LYS A 305 -24.64 -15.71 46.58
N ILE A 306 -24.33 -16.03 45.33
CA ILE A 306 -24.55 -17.40 44.79
C ILE A 306 -23.54 -18.37 45.35
N ILE A 307 -22.27 -17.98 45.51
CA ILE A 307 -21.20 -18.80 46.02
C ILE A 307 -21.46 -19.14 47.52
N ASP A 308 -21.97 -18.17 48.30
CA ASP A 308 -22.32 -18.36 49.72
C ASP A 308 -23.48 -19.33 49.88
N VAL A 309 -24.49 -19.30 49.01
CA VAL A 309 -25.58 -20.29 49.03
C VAL A 309 -25.04 -21.72 48.69
N ILE A 310 -24.07 -21.84 47.79
CA ILE A 310 -23.45 -23.11 47.43
C ILE A 310 -22.51 -23.63 48.52
N LYS A 311 -21.83 -22.75 49.27
CA LYS A 311 -20.87 -23.12 50.32
C LYS A 311 -21.52 -23.47 51.66
N ASN A 312 -22.69 -22.92 51.94
CA ASN A 312 -23.42 -23.16 53.20
C ASN A 312 -24.27 -24.44 53.22
N ASP A 313 -24.19 -25.25 52.13
CA ASP A 313 -24.91 -26.51 51.96
C ASP A 313 -24.00 -27.74 52.15
N LYS A 314 -23.02 -27.66 53.08
CA LYS A 314 -22.17 -28.78 53.54
C LYS A 314 -22.51 -29.21 54.95
#